data_7ee8364a7321f19c1308e5aae3d32165
#
_entry.id   7ee8364a7321f19c1308e5aae3d32165
#
_cell.length_a   1.000
_cell.length_b   1.000
_cell.length_c   1.000
_cell.angle_alpha   90.00
_cell.angle_beta   90.00
_cell.angle_gamma   90.00
#
_symmetry.space_group_name_H-M   'P 1'
#
loop_
_entity.id
_entity.type
_entity.pdbx_description
1 polymer ?
#
loop_
_entity_poly.entity_id
_entity_poly.type
_entity_poly.pdbx_seq_one_letter_code
_entity_poly.pdbx_strand_id
1 'polypeptide(L)'
;MIPSDANICKIYSNGKSVFAQRKFYKGDIIEICPCREISKQSLYTSDIRKLVFEVVPNEQYVIPMGYCQYYDISQNSSSTALSGNCEYIWDPNRLVIVIKATKNIAKNEKLVLNL
;
A
#
# COMPACT_ATOMS: atom_id res chain seq x y z
N MET A 1 11.00 9.73 20.49
CA MET A 1 11.30 8.44 20.79
C MET A 1 11.44 7.62 19.55
N ILE A 2 12.07 6.61 19.67
CA ILE A 2 12.33 5.81 18.57
C ILE A 2 11.15 4.94 18.29
N PRO A 3 10.67 4.97 17.10
CA PRO A 3 9.68 4.00 16.72
C PRO A 3 10.27 2.66 17.00
N SER A 4 9.47 1.75 17.39
CA SER A 4 9.99 0.45 17.67
C SER A 4 10.74 -0.05 16.45
N ASP A 5 11.84 -0.70 16.69
CA ASP A 5 12.62 -1.27 15.62
C ASP A 5 11.82 -2.21 14.78
N ALA A 6 10.82 -2.84 15.35
CA ALA A 6 9.93 -3.72 14.64
C ALA A 6 9.20 -2.99 13.51
N ASN A 7 8.86 -1.72 13.70
CA ASN A 7 8.20 -0.97 12.65
C ASN A 7 9.15 -0.57 11.55
N ILE A 8 10.38 -0.23 11.93
CA ILE A 8 11.36 0.21 10.97
C ILE A 8 11.81 -0.93 10.08
N CYS A 9 11.86 -2.14 10.64
CA CYS A 9 12.45 -3.29 9.97
C CYS A 9 11.43 -4.22 9.35
N LYS A 10 10.20 -3.78 9.16
CA LYS A 10 9.17 -4.65 8.58
C LYS A 10 9.28 -4.80 7.08
N ILE A 11 9.59 -3.72 6.40
CA ILE A 11 9.61 -3.69 4.94
C ILE A 11 10.74 -2.80 4.46
N TYR A 12 11.14 -3.00 3.20
CA TYR A 12 12.11 -2.12 2.56
C TYR A 12 11.75 -1.98 1.09
N SER A 13 12.26 -0.94 0.45
CA SER A 13 12.01 -0.69 -0.95
C SER A 13 13.33 -0.45 -1.67
N ASN A 14 13.39 -0.94 -2.91
CA ASN A 14 14.50 -0.65 -3.81
C ASN A 14 14.19 0.52 -4.73
N GLY A 15 13.12 1.27 -4.46
CA GLY A 15 12.68 2.39 -5.29
C GLY A 15 11.70 1.99 -6.38
N LYS A 16 11.47 0.70 -6.59
CA LYS A 16 10.55 0.20 -7.61
C LYS A 16 9.49 -0.72 -7.03
N SER A 17 9.84 -1.44 -6.00
CA SER A 17 8.95 -2.42 -5.38
C SER A 17 9.21 -2.44 -3.88
N VAL A 18 8.31 -3.06 -3.14
CA VAL A 18 8.42 -3.19 -1.69
C VAL A 18 8.56 -4.66 -1.36
N PHE A 19 9.44 -4.96 -0.42
CA PHE A 19 9.77 -6.33 -0.03
C PHE A 19 9.61 -6.49 1.47
N ALA A 20 9.24 -7.69 1.88
CA ALA A 20 9.16 -8.03 3.29
C ALA A 20 10.57 -8.14 3.87
N GLN A 21 10.80 -7.48 5.00
CA GLN A 21 12.07 -7.60 5.71
C GLN A 21 12.02 -8.67 6.77
N ARG A 22 10.84 -9.18 7.02
CA ARG A 22 10.61 -10.25 7.97
C ARG A 22 9.42 -11.07 7.49
N LYS A 23 9.20 -12.20 8.14
CA LYS A 23 8.06 -13.04 7.84
C LYS A 23 6.76 -12.39 8.32
N PHE A 24 5.71 -12.46 7.50
CA PHE A 24 4.37 -12.05 7.89
C PHE A 24 3.44 -13.24 7.80
N TYR A 25 2.43 -13.23 8.66
CA TYR A 25 1.37 -14.23 8.63
C TYR A 25 0.11 -13.60 8.11
N LYS A 26 -0.74 -14.42 7.51
CA LYS A 26 -2.04 -13.95 7.02
C LYS A 26 -2.75 -13.13 8.09
N GLY A 27 -3.19 -11.93 7.73
CA GLY A 27 -3.88 -11.03 8.64
C GLY A 27 -2.98 -10.03 9.35
N ASP A 28 -1.67 -10.19 9.25
CA ASP A 28 -0.76 -9.23 9.88
C ASP A 28 -0.82 -7.89 9.18
N ILE A 29 -0.71 -6.83 9.97
CA ILE A 29 -0.59 -5.49 9.44
C ILE A 29 0.86 -5.29 8.99
N ILE A 30 1.02 -4.92 7.72
CA ILE A 30 2.34 -4.70 7.14
C ILE A 30 2.75 -3.24 7.27
N GLU A 31 1.87 -2.34 6.90
CA GLU A 31 2.15 -0.90 6.94
C GLU A 31 0.87 -0.13 7.18
N ILE A 32 0.99 1.01 7.87
CA ILE A 32 -0.10 1.96 8.03
C ILE A 32 0.37 3.25 7.37
N CYS A 33 -0.33 3.66 6.32
CA CYS A 33 0.07 4.82 5.54
C CYS A 33 -0.85 6.00 5.85
N PRO A 34 -0.37 7.01 6.56
CA PRO A 34 -1.14 8.24 6.73
C PRO A 34 -1.44 8.84 5.37
N CYS A 35 -2.63 9.41 5.21
CA CYS A 35 -3.06 9.92 3.93
C CYS A 35 -3.41 11.39 4.01
N ARG A 36 -3.21 12.08 2.90
CA ARG A 36 -3.65 13.45 2.76
C ARG A 36 -4.78 13.47 1.72
N GLU A 37 -5.91 14.01 2.13
CA GLU A 37 -7.05 14.13 1.22
C GLU A 37 -6.80 15.24 0.21
N ILE A 38 -7.18 15.01 -1.04
CA ILE A 38 -7.08 16.03 -2.09
C ILE A 38 -8.42 16.22 -2.75
N SER A 39 -8.62 17.40 -3.33
CA SER A 39 -9.85 17.72 -4.02
C SER A 39 -9.87 17.04 -5.39
N LYS A 40 -11.07 16.75 -5.88
CA LYS A 40 -11.25 16.18 -7.20
C LYS A 40 -10.66 17.09 -8.29
N GLN A 41 -10.72 18.38 -8.08
CA GLN A 41 -10.19 19.36 -9.03
C GLN A 41 -8.67 19.24 -9.19
N SER A 42 -7.98 18.91 -8.12
CA SER A 42 -6.54 18.75 -8.15
C SER A 42 -6.08 17.60 -9.03
N LEU A 43 -6.98 16.65 -9.34
CA LEU A 43 -6.64 15.52 -10.19
C LEU A 43 -6.31 15.94 -11.62
N TYR A 44 -6.78 17.09 -12.05
CA TYR A 44 -6.64 17.50 -13.44
C TYR A 44 -5.45 18.39 -13.69
N THR A 45 -4.71 18.74 -12.67
CA THR A 45 -3.73 19.83 -12.80
C THR A 45 -2.26 19.40 -12.83
N SER A 46 -1.93 18.12 -12.67
CA SER A 46 -0.52 17.75 -12.63
C SER A 46 -0.29 16.25 -12.62
N ASP A 47 0.97 15.88 -12.51
CA ASP A 47 1.41 14.49 -12.39
C ASP A 47 0.98 13.84 -11.08
N ILE A 48 0.42 14.60 -10.19
CA ILE A 48 -0.07 14.12 -8.90
C ILE A 48 -1.07 12.97 -9.05
N ARG A 49 -1.75 12.88 -10.17
CA ARG A 49 -2.72 11.82 -10.44
C ARG A 49 -2.13 10.42 -10.26
N LYS A 50 -0.86 10.26 -10.53
CA LYS A 50 -0.19 8.96 -10.41
C LYS A 50 -0.01 8.52 -8.97
N LEU A 51 -0.10 9.45 -8.03
CA LEU A 51 0.10 9.19 -6.62
C LEU A 51 -1.20 9.02 -5.85
N VAL A 52 -2.32 9.18 -6.52
CA VAL A 52 -3.63 9.29 -5.86
C VAL A 52 -4.31 7.93 -5.79
N PHE A 53 -4.87 7.64 -4.62
CA PHE A 53 -5.74 6.49 -4.43
C PHE A 53 -7.17 6.97 -4.36
N GLU A 54 -8.04 6.33 -5.14
CA GLU A 54 -9.48 6.59 -5.08
C GLU A 54 -10.06 5.67 -4.01
N VAL A 55 -10.23 6.20 -2.80
CA VAL A 55 -10.65 5.39 -1.65
C VAL A 55 -12.15 5.27 -1.52
N VAL A 56 -12.90 6.25 -2.06
CA VAL A 56 -14.35 6.16 -2.22
C VAL A 56 -14.62 6.50 -3.68
N PRO A 57 -15.16 5.55 -4.47
CA PRO A 57 -15.31 5.76 -5.90
C PRO A 57 -16.03 7.07 -6.23
N ASN A 58 -15.41 7.88 -7.07
CA ASN A 58 -15.91 9.17 -7.54
C ASN A 58 -16.12 10.22 -6.45
N GLU A 59 -15.74 9.95 -5.21
CA GLU A 59 -16.02 10.86 -4.11
C GLU A 59 -14.79 11.29 -3.34
N GLN A 60 -13.88 10.38 -3.05
CA GLN A 60 -12.77 10.70 -2.17
C GLN A 60 -11.45 10.19 -2.73
N TYR A 61 -10.46 11.06 -2.72
CA TYR A 61 -9.13 10.80 -3.27
C TYR A 61 -8.09 11.20 -2.24
N VAL A 62 -7.08 10.36 -2.07
CA VAL A 62 -6.03 10.62 -1.09
C VAL A 62 -4.66 10.31 -1.69
N ILE A 63 -3.64 10.94 -1.13
CA ILE A 63 -2.25 10.61 -1.41
C ILE A 63 -1.69 9.97 -0.15
N PRO A 64 -1.38 8.67 -0.18
CA PRO A 64 -0.80 8.02 0.99
C PRO A 64 0.69 8.28 1.11
N MET A 65 1.16 8.36 2.33
CA MET A 65 2.57 8.48 2.64
C MET A 65 3.18 7.11 2.85
N GLY A 66 4.50 7.05 3.03
CA GLY A 66 5.19 5.80 3.23
C GLY A 66 5.46 5.09 1.92
N TYR A 67 5.47 3.76 1.95
CA TYR A 67 5.79 2.97 0.77
C TYR A 67 4.59 2.62 -0.07
N CYS A 68 3.42 3.15 0.23
CA CYS A 68 2.17 2.78 -0.45
C CYS A 68 2.25 2.92 -1.96
N GLN A 69 3.04 3.87 -2.43
CA GLN A 69 3.20 4.15 -3.86
C GLN A 69 4.09 3.15 -4.59
N TYR A 70 4.81 2.32 -3.85
CA TYR A 70 5.82 1.45 -4.44
C TYR A 70 5.42 -0.01 -4.50
N TYR A 71 4.27 -0.36 -3.94
CA TYR A 71 3.80 -1.74 -4.00
C TYR A 71 3.47 -2.10 -5.44
N ASP A 72 3.87 -3.28 -5.84
CA ASP A 72 3.41 -3.82 -7.11
C ASP A 72 1.93 -4.15 -6.99
N ILE A 73 1.25 -4.15 -8.12
CA ILE A 73 -0.19 -4.37 -8.17
C ILE A 73 -0.46 -5.61 -9.00
N SER A 74 -1.31 -6.49 -8.49
CA SER A 74 -1.71 -7.65 -9.25
C SER A 74 -2.64 -7.24 -10.39
N GLN A 75 -2.46 -7.90 -11.54
CA GLN A 75 -3.29 -7.64 -12.71
C GLN A 75 -4.28 -8.77 -12.82
N ASN A 76 -5.53 -8.45 -12.70
CA ASN A 76 -6.57 -9.48 -12.68
C ASN A 76 -6.91 -10.06 -14.03
N SER A 77 -6.47 -9.43 -15.09
CA SER A 77 -6.90 -9.80 -16.44
C SER A 77 -6.01 -10.82 -17.13
N SER A 78 -4.92 -11.20 -16.51
CA SER A 78 -3.96 -12.10 -17.14
C SER A 78 -3.83 -13.39 -16.36
N SER A 79 -3.81 -14.49 -17.05
CA SER A 79 -3.61 -15.79 -16.43
C SER A 79 -2.20 -15.94 -15.86
N THR A 80 -1.28 -15.10 -16.29
CA THR A 80 0.10 -15.11 -15.78
C THR A 80 0.32 -14.04 -14.72
N ALA A 81 -0.74 -13.36 -14.31
CA ALA A 81 -0.62 -12.28 -13.34
C ALA A 81 -0.10 -12.82 -12.04
N LEU A 82 0.74 -12.00 -11.40
CA LEU A 82 1.17 -12.28 -10.05
C LEU A 82 -0.04 -12.25 -9.14
N SER A 83 -0.17 -13.30 -8.35
CA SER A 83 -1.18 -13.33 -7.32
C SER A 83 -0.73 -12.36 -6.22
N GLY A 84 -1.61 -11.47 -5.79
CA GLY A 84 -1.29 -10.56 -4.71
C GLY A 84 -1.19 -11.27 -3.38
N ASN A 85 -0.40 -10.71 -2.49
CA ASN A 85 -0.25 -11.23 -1.13
C ASN A 85 -0.60 -10.20 -0.07
N CYS A 86 -1.08 -9.03 -0.49
CA CYS A 86 -1.49 -7.95 0.38
C CYS A 86 -2.79 -7.35 -0.09
N GLU A 87 -3.49 -6.71 0.85
CA GLU A 87 -4.66 -5.90 0.52
C GLU A 87 -4.53 -4.56 1.19
N TYR A 88 -5.20 -3.54 0.66
CA TYR A 88 -5.27 -2.27 1.36
C TYR A 88 -6.69 -2.05 1.88
N ILE A 89 -6.75 -1.43 3.05
CA ILE A 89 -8.02 -1.13 3.71
C ILE A 89 -8.03 0.35 4.03
N TRP A 90 -9.06 1.05 3.55
CA TRP A 90 -9.22 2.48 3.83
C TRP A 90 -9.92 2.67 5.18
N ASP A 91 -9.30 3.47 6.05
CA ASP A 91 -9.87 3.83 7.33
C ASP A 91 -10.20 5.33 7.31
N PRO A 92 -11.46 5.69 7.08
CA PRO A 92 -11.84 7.10 6.98
C PRO A 92 -11.75 7.86 8.30
N ASN A 93 -11.83 7.16 9.41
CA ASN A 93 -11.80 7.82 10.72
C ASN A 93 -10.40 8.34 11.04
N ARG A 94 -9.38 7.61 10.62
CA ARG A 94 -8.00 7.98 10.88
C ARG A 94 -7.31 8.60 9.68
N LEU A 95 -7.94 8.56 8.52
CA LEU A 95 -7.36 8.98 7.24
C LEU A 95 -6.07 8.23 6.97
N VAL A 96 -6.14 6.91 7.08
CA VAL A 96 -4.99 6.04 6.78
C VAL A 96 -5.40 4.90 5.87
N ILE A 97 -4.43 4.40 5.12
CA ILE A 97 -4.55 3.15 4.38
C ILE A 97 -3.75 2.11 5.14
N VAL A 98 -4.38 1.01 5.49
CA VAL A 98 -3.74 -0.10 6.18
C VAL A 98 -3.43 -1.19 5.16
N ILE A 99 -2.18 -1.62 5.10
CA ILE A 99 -1.76 -2.72 4.23
C ILE A 99 -1.68 -3.97 5.10
N LYS A 100 -2.41 -5.01 4.72
CA LYS A 100 -2.46 -6.26 5.46
C LYS A 100 -2.05 -7.43 4.56
N ALA A 101 -1.44 -8.43 5.17
CA ALA A 101 -1.10 -9.65 4.47
C ALA A 101 -2.36 -10.50 4.25
N THR A 102 -2.55 -10.98 3.03
CA THR A 102 -3.67 -11.86 2.70
C THR A 102 -3.28 -13.32 2.71
N LYS A 103 -2.00 -13.60 2.84
CA LYS A 103 -1.44 -14.93 2.98
C LYS A 103 -0.11 -14.82 3.71
N ASN A 104 0.49 -15.95 4.05
CA ASN A 104 1.80 -15.94 4.68
C ASN A 104 2.83 -15.44 3.68
N ILE A 105 3.75 -14.62 4.16
CA ILE A 105 4.76 -13.97 3.34
C ILE A 105 6.12 -14.27 3.93
N ALA A 106 7.04 -14.73 3.10
CA ALA A 106 8.39 -15.03 3.53
C ALA A 106 9.25 -13.76 3.56
N LYS A 107 10.30 -13.80 4.35
CA LYS A 107 11.30 -12.73 4.36
C LYS A 107 11.87 -12.57 2.95
N ASN A 108 12.01 -11.33 2.52
CA ASN A 108 12.50 -10.92 1.20
C ASN A 108 11.54 -11.19 0.04
N GLU A 109 10.35 -11.63 0.36
CA GLU A 109 9.32 -11.79 -0.67
C GLU A 109 8.78 -10.43 -1.10
N LYS A 110 8.55 -10.27 -2.39
CA LYS A 110 7.96 -9.03 -2.93
C LYS A 110 6.51 -8.91 -2.48
N LEU A 111 6.11 -7.72 -2.11
CA LEU A 111 4.75 -7.43 -1.68
C LEU A 111 3.94 -6.91 -2.87
N VAL A 112 2.81 -7.55 -3.12
CA VAL A 112 1.96 -7.26 -4.27
C VAL A 112 0.53 -7.03 -3.78
N LEU A 113 -0.01 -5.85 -4.07
CA LEU A 113 -1.37 -5.51 -3.67
C LEU A 113 -2.39 -6.14 -4.59
N ASN A 114 -3.41 -6.72 -4.01
CA ASN A 114 -4.62 -7.13 -4.74
C ASN A 114 -5.52 -5.91 -4.89
N LEU A 115 -5.82 -5.57 -6.11
CA LEU A 115 -6.78 -4.50 -6.40
C LEU A 115 -8.03 -5.03 -7.07
#